data_7f74e0af7b9172f5e866bfad56d800c3
#
_entry.id   7f74e0af7b9172f5e866bfad56d800c3
#
_cell.length_a   1.000
_cell.length_b   1.000
_cell.length_c   1.000
_cell.angle_alpha   90.00
_cell.angle_beta   90.00
_cell.angle_gamma   90.00
#
_symmetry.space_group_name_H-M   'P 1'
#
loop_
_entity.id
_entity.type
_entity.pdbx_description
1 polymer ?
#
loop_
_entity_poly.entity_id
_entity_poly.type
_entity_poly.pdbx_seq_one_letter_code
_entity_poly.pdbx_strand_id
1 'polypeptide(L)'
;NGLKKMNPDIIGWIRIPDLAVNYAVLKGTADNYYLYHHMDGSYNILGSIFAEKGTSEDLDDAHIILYGHNMASGQMFGQLSNYTDTGFWKKHSYMYIYTPEETRTYAIYDVYNCLDNDRTYTIGFTLGSKDFRKWVKYSIKKGYYSTEFKPTGDEQVITLSTCADSGVINNRFIANCMLIDTQLKEDYVAPTPTAKQEK
;
A
#
# COMPACT_ATOMS: atom_id res chain seq x y z
N ASN A 1 9.25 15.66 9.65
CA ASN A 1 10.56 15.76 8.95
C ASN A 1 11.75 15.07 9.65
N GLY A 2 11.58 14.51 10.85
CA GLY A 2 12.63 13.73 11.54
C GLY A 2 12.93 12.40 10.83
N LEU A 3 11.90 11.72 10.32
CA LEU A 3 12.05 10.42 9.64
C LEU A 3 12.83 10.53 8.31
N LYS A 4 12.55 11.54 7.47
CA LYS A 4 13.32 11.76 6.23
C LYS A 4 14.80 12.14 6.47
N LYS A 5 15.16 12.65 7.66
CA LYS A 5 16.57 12.84 8.04
C LYS A 5 17.25 11.52 8.38
N MET A 6 16.52 10.54 8.88
CA MET A 6 17.02 9.19 9.16
C MET A 6 17.21 8.41 7.85
N ASN A 7 16.19 8.42 6.99
CA ASN A 7 16.25 7.79 5.67
C ASN A 7 15.41 8.59 4.67
N PRO A 8 16.03 9.15 3.60
CA PRO A 8 15.32 9.92 2.57
C PRO A 8 14.30 9.09 1.80
N ASP A 9 14.43 7.76 1.78
CA ASP A 9 13.52 6.86 1.09
C ASP A 9 12.18 6.67 1.82
N ILE A 10 12.01 7.21 3.04
CA ILE A 10 10.71 7.18 3.73
C ILE A 10 9.76 8.14 3.02
N ILE A 11 8.72 7.58 2.37
CA ILE A 11 7.69 8.30 1.61
C ILE A 11 6.36 8.42 2.34
N GLY A 12 6.14 7.63 3.38
CA GLY A 12 4.91 7.65 4.16
C GLY A 12 4.98 6.76 5.39
N TRP A 13 3.82 6.62 6.03
CA TRP A 13 3.64 5.73 7.18
C TRP A 13 2.31 5.01 7.04
N ILE A 14 2.30 3.68 7.12
CA ILE A 14 1.09 2.87 7.07
C ILE A 14 0.65 2.45 8.47
N ARG A 15 -0.65 2.49 8.72
CA ARG A 15 -1.25 1.94 9.93
C ARG A 15 -2.57 1.24 9.63
N ILE A 16 -2.75 0.03 10.20
CA ILE A 16 -4.05 -0.62 10.33
C ILE A 16 -4.34 -0.71 11.83
N PRO A 17 -5.39 -0.04 12.36
CA PRO A 17 -5.71 -0.06 13.78
C PRO A 17 -5.91 -1.48 14.30
N ASP A 18 -5.48 -1.72 15.53
CA ASP A 18 -5.57 -2.99 16.26
C ASP A 18 -4.78 -4.17 15.63
N LEU A 19 -4.06 -3.92 14.53
CA LEU A 19 -3.11 -4.85 13.94
C LEU A 19 -1.66 -4.39 14.21
N ALA A 20 -0.71 -5.33 14.01
CA ALA A 20 0.71 -5.01 14.11
C ALA A 20 1.22 -4.09 12.98
N VAL A 21 0.37 -3.74 12.00
CA VAL A 21 0.73 -2.88 10.86
C VAL A 21 0.79 -1.42 11.31
N ASN A 22 2.00 -0.97 11.63
CA ASN A 22 2.29 0.42 12.03
C ASN A 22 3.77 0.73 11.71
N TYR A 23 4.06 1.01 10.42
CA TYR A 23 5.40 1.04 9.87
C TYR A 23 5.63 2.21 8.92
N ALA A 24 6.91 2.64 8.79
CA ALA A 24 7.32 3.48 7.67
C ALA A 24 7.09 2.77 6.33
N VAL A 25 6.69 3.53 5.32
CA VAL A 25 6.63 3.08 3.93
C VAL A 25 7.86 3.65 3.22
N LEU A 26 8.69 2.76 2.67
CA LEU A 26 9.92 3.09 1.98
C LEU A 26 9.70 3.09 0.46
N LYS A 27 10.47 3.91 -0.25
CA LYS A 27 10.52 3.91 -1.71
C LYS A 27 11.09 2.58 -2.22
N GLY A 28 10.47 2.00 -3.23
CA GLY A 28 10.94 0.76 -3.85
C GLY A 28 12.25 0.95 -4.61
N THR A 29 13.16 -0.01 -4.48
CA THR A 29 14.44 -0.08 -5.17
C THR A 29 14.45 -1.20 -6.21
N ALA A 30 15.39 -1.15 -7.17
CA ALA A 30 15.44 -2.13 -8.25
C ALA A 30 15.84 -3.55 -7.80
N ASP A 31 16.52 -3.65 -6.66
CA ASP A 31 17.07 -4.87 -6.07
C ASP A 31 16.25 -5.40 -4.90
N ASN A 32 15.07 -4.81 -4.65
CA ASN A 32 14.24 -5.11 -3.48
C ASN A 32 15.01 -4.98 -2.16
N TYR A 33 15.86 -3.97 -2.04
CA TYR A 33 16.72 -3.73 -0.89
C TYR A 33 15.97 -3.85 0.44
N TYR A 34 14.78 -3.22 0.53
CA TYR A 34 13.96 -3.19 1.74
C TYR A 34 13.28 -4.51 2.09
N LEU A 35 13.40 -5.54 1.25
CA LEU A 35 12.95 -6.88 1.61
C LEU A 35 13.75 -7.45 2.80
N TYR A 36 15.02 -7.03 2.96
CA TYR A 36 15.91 -7.51 4.03
C TYR A 36 16.62 -6.38 4.78
N HIS A 37 16.15 -5.15 4.66
CA HIS A 37 16.71 -4.01 5.38
C HIS A 37 15.64 -3.22 6.10
N HIS A 38 15.95 -2.84 7.34
CA HIS A 38 15.12 -1.98 8.14
C HIS A 38 15.17 -0.53 7.61
N MET A 39 14.26 0.32 8.10
CA MET A 39 14.17 1.72 7.67
C MET A 39 15.43 2.56 8.00
N ASP A 40 16.31 2.12 8.88
CA ASP A 40 17.60 2.75 9.19
C ASP A 40 18.75 2.23 8.30
N GLY A 41 18.46 1.34 7.35
CA GLY A 41 19.41 0.72 6.44
C GLY A 41 20.14 -0.50 7.02
N SER A 42 19.88 -0.89 8.27
CA SER A 42 20.47 -2.09 8.85
C SER A 42 19.85 -3.36 8.25
N TYR A 43 20.66 -4.41 8.11
CA TYR A 43 20.15 -5.72 7.69
C TYR A 43 19.18 -6.28 8.74
N ASN A 44 18.00 -6.68 8.32
CA ASN A 44 16.98 -7.27 9.17
C ASN A 44 16.09 -8.22 8.36
N ILE A 45 15.94 -9.45 8.81
CA ILE A 45 15.11 -10.47 8.15
C ILE A 45 13.61 -10.08 8.05
N LEU A 46 13.14 -9.17 8.91
CA LEU A 46 11.78 -8.62 8.85
C LEU A 46 11.62 -7.64 7.68
N GLY A 47 12.73 -7.08 7.18
CA GLY A 47 12.70 -6.03 6.17
C GLY A 47 11.92 -4.79 6.62
N SER A 48 11.33 -4.11 5.66
CA SER A 48 10.44 -2.96 5.85
C SER A 48 9.20 -3.10 4.97
N ILE A 49 8.20 -2.26 5.19
CA ILE A 49 7.14 -2.06 4.20
C ILE A 49 7.67 -1.11 3.13
N PHE A 50 7.59 -1.50 1.87
CA PHE A 50 8.10 -0.70 0.76
C PHE A 50 7.16 -0.71 -0.44
N ALA A 51 7.19 0.36 -1.22
CA ALA A 51 6.38 0.52 -2.42
C ALA A 51 7.04 -0.16 -3.62
N GLU A 52 6.24 -0.50 -4.64
CA GLU A 52 6.74 -0.95 -5.95
C GLU A 52 7.66 0.11 -6.55
N LYS A 53 8.71 -0.35 -7.23
CA LYS A 53 9.63 0.53 -7.95
C LYS A 53 8.88 1.39 -8.97
N GLY A 54 9.13 2.70 -8.94
CA GLY A 54 8.48 3.67 -9.81
C GLY A 54 7.26 4.33 -9.21
N THR A 55 6.85 3.95 -8.00
CA THR A 55 5.86 4.70 -7.23
C THR A 55 6.36 6.11 -6.93
N SER A 56 5.49 7.11 -7.09
CA SER A 56 5.78 8.51 -6.81
C SER A 56 6.06 8.73 -5.31
N GLU A 57 6.94 9.70 -4.98
CA GLU A 57 7.34 9.97 -3.58
C GLU A 57 6.21 10.59 -2.75
N ASP A 58 5.24 11.20 -3.39
CA ASP A 58 4.03 11.76 -2.79
C ASP A 58 2.86 10.76 -2.69
N LEU A 59 3.07 9.53 -3.21
CA LEU A 59 2.05 8.47 -3.23
C LEU A 59 0.78 8.87 -4.00
N ASP A 60 0.90 9.63 -5.10
CA ASP A 60 -0.25 10.13 -5.88
C ASP A 60 -0.61 9.29 -7.12
N ASP A 61 0.08 8.14 -7.31
CA ASP A 61 -0.24 7.21 -8.38
C ASP A 61 -1.66 6.64 -8.22
N ALA A 62 -2.35 6.41 -9.34
CA ALA A 62 -3.70 5.82 -9.32
C ALA A 62 -3.74 4.43 -8.67
N HIS A 63 -2.66 3.65 -8.85
CA HIS A 63 -2.47 2.34 -8.23
C HIS A 63 -1.07 2.22 -7.65
N ILE A 64 -1.01 1.95 -6.36
CA ILE A 64 0.20 1.76 -5.57
C ILE A 64 0.25 0.33 -5.05
N ILE A 65 1.41 -0.29 -5.07
CA ILE A 65 1.61 -1.62 -4.47
C ILE A 65 2.59 -1.48 -3.32
N LEU A 66 2.19 -1.96 -2.13
CA LEU A 66 3.04 -2.03 -0.95
C LEU A 66 3.33 -3.48 -0.62
N TYR A 67 4.60 -3.78 -0.42
CA TYR A 67 5.11 -5.09 -0.07
C TYR A 67 5.49 -5.16 1.41
N GLY A 68 5.29 -6.32 2.01
CA GLY A 68 5.74 -6.64 3.37
C GLY A 68 5.79 -8.15 3.58
N HIS A 69 6.71 -8.61 4.44
CA HIS A 69 6.82 -10.03 4.75
C HIS A 69 5.56 -10.58 5.44
N ASN A 70 5.26 -11.86 5.15
CA ASN A 70 4.30 -12.66 5.92
C ASN A 70 5.01 -13.32 7.10
N MET A 71 4.98 -12.65 8.25
CA MET A 71 5.65 -13.15 9.45
C MET A 71 4.69 -13.97 10.31
N ALA A 72 5.10 -15.18 10.71
CA ALA A 72 4.34 -16.02 11.62
C ALA A 72 4.09 -15.36 13.00
N SER A 73 4.93 -14.38 13.38
CA SER A 73 4.73 -13.56 14.58
C SER A 73 3.56 -12.55 14.45
N GLY A 74 2.96 -12.42 13.26
CA GLY A 74 1.94 -11.42 12.95
C GLY A 74 2.49 -10.02 12.63
N GLN A 75 3.80 -9.81 12.71
CA GLN A 75 4.45 -8.57 12.32
C GLN A 75 4.43 -8.38 10.80
N MET A 76 4.79 -7.18 10.36
CA MET A 76 4.74 -6.76 8.96
C MET A 76 3.33 -6.98 8.39
N PHE A 77 3.18 -7.77 7.33
CA PHE A 77 1.89 -8.16 6.75
C PHE A 77 1.42 -9.57 7.16
N GLY A 78 1.99 -10.14 8.24
CA GLY A 78 1.67 -11.48 8.72
C GLY A 78 0.23 -11.70 9.16
N GLN A 79 -0.55 -10.63 9.42
CA GLN A 79 -1.96 -10.73 9.79
C GLN A 79 -2.93 -10.54 8.62
N LEU A 80 -2.43 -10.25 7.39
CA LEU A 80 -3.33 -9.98 6.26
C LEU A 80 -4.19 -11.19 5.89
N SER A 81 -3.69 -12.43 6.06
CA SER A 81 -4.48 -13.63 5.77
C SER A 81 -5.73 -13.77 6.65
N ASN A 82 -5.79 -13.09 7.81
CA ASN A 82 -6.98 -13.08 8.66
C ASN A 82 -8.18 -12.42 7.97
N TYR A 83 -7.95 -11.58 6.96
CA TYR A 83 -9.02 -10.98 6.15
C TYR A 83 -9.80 -11.99 5.28
N THR A 84 -9.41 -13.26 5.25
CA THR A 84 -10.27 -14.33 4.72
C THR A 84 -11.54 -14.50 5.53
N ASP A 85 -11.54 -14.10 6.80
CA ASP A 85 -12.73 -14.05 7.67
C ASP A 85 -13.42 -12.67 7.54
N THR A 86 -14.68 -12.69 7.11
CA THR A 86 -15.50 -11.48 7.00
C THR A 86 -15.79 -10.81 8.36
N GLY A 87 -15.78 -11.57 9.46
CA GLY A 87 -15.90 -11.04 10.81
C GLY A 87 -14.66 -10.23 11.22
N PHE A 88 -13.48 -10.68 10.82
CA PHE A 88 -12.23 -9.94 10.98
C PHE A 88 -12.24 -8.67 10.13
N TRP A 89 -12.61 -8.79 8.84
CA TRP A 89 -12.72 -7.65 7.94
C TRP A 89 -13.64 -6.55 8.50
N LYS A 90 -14.84 -6.90 9.01
CA LYS A 90 -15.77 -5.92 9.59
C LYS A 90 -15.21 -5.12 10.76
N LYS A 91 -14.28 -5.69 11.51
CA LYS A 91 -13.64 -5.00 12.64
C LYS A 91 -12.45 -4.14 12.21
N HIS A 92 -11.81 -4.47 11.10
CA HIS A 92 -10.55 -3.89 10.65
C HIS A 92 -10.63 -3.41 9.19
N SER A 93 -11.75 -2.83 8.77
CA SER A 93 -12.03 -2.46 7.36
C SER A 93 -11.18 -1.28 6.85
N TYR A 94 -10.48 -0.56 7.72
CA TYR A 94 -9.81 0.68 7.37
C TYR A 94 -8.29 0.60 7.56
N MET A 95 -7.59 1.29 6.66
CA MET A 95 -6.15 1.52 6.69
C MET A 95 -5.86 3.00 6.54
N TYR A 96 -4.80 3.47 7.15
CA TYR A 96 -4.36 4.87 7.08
C TYR A 96 -2.97 4.96 6.47
N ILE A 97 -2.79 5.94 5.59
CA ILE A 97 -1.48 6.40 5.12
C ILE A 97 -1.28 7.82 5.60
N TYR A 98 -0.18 8.04 6.29
CA TYR A 98 0.25 9.36 6.74
C TYR A 98 1.41 9.84 5.88
N THR A 99 1.26 11.01 5.29
CA THR A 99 2.33 11.76 4.62
C THR A 99 2.72 12.98 5.46
N PRO A 100 3.73 13.77 5.10
CA PRO A 100 4.02 15.03 5.77
C PRO A 100 2.84 16.01 5.72
N GLU A 101 2.05 15.98 4.64
CA GLU A 101 1.00 16.94 4.31
C GLU A 101 -0.38 16.52 4.82
N GLU A 102 -0.68 15.23 4.77
CA GLU A 102 -2.05 14.75 4.95
C GLU A 102 -2.13 13.36 5.57
N THR A 103 -3.34 13.01 6.00
CA THR A 103 -3.74 11.66 6.37
C THR A 103 -4.77 11.17 5.37
N ARG A 104 -4.48 10.05 4.72
CA ARG A 104 -5.37 9.38 3.77
C ARG A 104 -6.01 8.15 4.43
N THR A 105 -7.33 8.06 4.37
CA THR A 105 -8.11 6.91 4.85
C THR A 105 -8.50 6.03 3.67
N TYR A 106 -8.19 4.75 3.79
CA TYR A 106 -8.52 3.74 2.79
C TYR A 106 -9.45 2.69 3.38
N ALA A 107 -10.40 2.21 2.58
CA ALA A 107 -11.25 1.08 2.91
C ALA A 107 -10.80 -0.17 2.17
N ILE A 108 -10.63 -1.29 2.88
CA ILE A 108 -10.28 -2.59 2.29
C ILE A 108 -11.54 -3.14 1.59
N TYR A 109 -11.52 -3.22 0.25
CA TYR A 109 -12.70 -3.57 -0.53
C TYR A 109 -12.68 -5.00 -1.07
N ASP A 110 -11.52 -5.62 -1.23
CA ASP A 110 -11.38 -7.04 -1.59
C ASP A 110 -10.08 -7.66 -1.07
N VAL A 111 -10.07 -8.98 -0.94
CA VAL A 111 -8.89 -9.79 -0.63
C VAL A 111 -8.93 -11.09 -1.43
N TYR A 112 -7.77 -11.56 -1.88
CA TYR A 112 -7.63 -12.81 -2.64
C TYR A 112 -6.18 -13.30 -2.69
N ASN A 113 -5.99 -14.52 -3.18
CA ASN A 113 -4.66 -15.03 -3.55
C ASN A 113 -4.42 -14.89 -5.06
N CYS A 114 -3.18 -14.61 -5.44
CA CYS A 114 -2.74 -14.64 -6.84
C CYS A 114 -1.26 -15.00 -6.94
N LEU A 115 -0.81 -15.34 -8.14
CA LEU A 115 0.62 -15.50 -8.44
C LEU A 115 1.30 -14.13 -8.56
N ASP A 116 2.60 -14.08 -8.35
CA ASP A 116 3.40 -12.85 -8.42
C ASP A 116 3.53 -12.22 -9.82
N ASN A 117 3.10 -12.93 -10.86
CA ASN A 117 3.01 -12.44 -12.24
C ASN A 117 1.58 -12.10 -12.67
N ASP A 118 0.63 -12.03 -11.74
CA ASP A 118 -0.77 -11.72 -12.01
C ASP A 118 -0.96 -10.24 -12.43
N ARG A 119 -2.05 -9.96 -13.15
CA ARG A 119 -2.45 -8.59 -13.53
C ARG A 119 -2.68 -7.64 -12.35
N THR A 120 -2.82 -8.18 -11.15
CA THR A 120 -2.85 -7.41 -9.89
C THR A 120 -1.67 -6.44 -9.79
N TYR A 121 -0.49 -6.84 -10.31
CA TYR A 121 0.76 -6.06 -10.23
C TYR A 121 0.94 -5.03 -11.35
N THR A 122 -0.10 -4.74 -12.14
CA THR A 122 -0.04 -3.68 -13.15
C THR A 122 -0.08 -2.31 -12.50
N ILE A 123 0.91 -1.47 -12.76
CA ILE A 123 1.02 -0.07 -12.31
C ILE A 123 1.02 0.89 -13.49
N GLY A 124 1.18 2.20 -13.23
CA GLY A 124 1.28 3.23 -14.27
C GLY A 124 -0.06 3.62 -14.89
N PHE A 125 -1.15 3.40 -14.21
CA PHE A 125 -2.46 3.86 -14.63
C PHE A 125 -2.63 5.37 -14.41
N THR A 126 -3.45 5.98 -15.27
CA THR A 126 -4.03 7.30 -15.00
C THR A 126 -5.37 7.12 -14.26
N LEU A 127 -5.58 7.85 -13.18
CA LEU A 127 -6.82 7.84 -12.41
C LEU A 127 -8.02 8.11 -13.32
N GLY A 128 -9.09 7.34 -13.17
CA GLY A 128 -10.30 7.44 -13.98
C GLY A 128 -10.16 6.92 -15.42
N SER A 129 -8.98 6.45 -15.84
CA SER A 129 -8.80 5.91 -17.19
C SER A 129 -9.59 4.64 -17.42
N LYS A 130 -9.90 4.35 -18.72
CA LYS A 130 -10.60 3.11 -19.11
C LYS A 130 -9.86 1.86 -18.64
N ASP A 131 -8.52 1.87 -18.68
CA ASP A 131 -7.72 0.71 -18.33
C ASP A 131 -7.64 0.52 -16.82
N PHE A 132 -7.57 1.61 -16.04
CA PHE A 132 -7.66 1.52 -14.57
C PHE A 132 -9.05 1.01 -14.13
N ARG A 133 -10.14 1.51 -14.71
CA ARG A 133 -11.51 1.00 -14.43
C ARG A 133 -11.65 -0.49 -14.78
N LYS A 134 -10.98 -0.99 -15.83
CA LYS A 134 -10.96 -2.43 -16.16
C LYS A 134 -10.16 -3.22 -15.12
N TRP A 135 -9.03 -2.67 -14.65
CA TRP A 135 -8.23 -3.29 -13.62
C TRP A 135 -9.00 -3.39 -12.30
N VAL A 136 -9.66 -2.32 -11.87
CA VAL A 136 -10.52 -2.30 -10.67
C VAL A 136 -11.63 -3.37 -10.77
N LYS A 137 -12.31 -3.46 -11.92
CA LYS A 137 -13.32 -4.52 -12.14
C LYS A 137 -12.71 -5.92 -12.11
N TYR A 138 -11.49 -6.07 -12.55
CA TYR A 138 -10.76 -7.33 -12.49
C TYR A 138 -10.46 -7.71 -11.05
N SER A 139 -9.93 -6.80 -10.21
CA SER A 139 -9.62 -7.07 -8.80
C SER A 139 -10.89 -7.50 -8.04
N ILE A 140 -11.98 -6.73 -8.16
CA ILE A 140 -13.26 -7.03 -7.50
C ILE A 140 -13.76 -8.46 -7.80
N LYS A 141 -13.60 -8.93 -9.05
CA LYS A 141 -14.01 -10.30 -9.44
C LYS A 141 -13.20 -11.41 -8.79
N LYS A 142 -11.96 -11.10 -8.34
CA LYS A 142 -11.09 -12.06 -7.67
C LYS A 142 -11.36 -12.17 -6.18
N GLY A 143 -11.98 -11.15 -5.60
CA GLY A 143 -12.24 -11.06 -4.17
C GLY A 143 -12.99 -12.28 -3.63
N TYR A 144 -12.56 -12.79 -2.47
CA TYR A 144 -13.19 -13.95 -1.82
C TYR A 144 -14.62 -13.67 -1.37
N TYR A 145 -14.95 -12.42 -1.14
CA TYR A 145 -16.29 -11.96 -0.76
C TYR A 145 -16.53 -10.53 -1.26
N SER A 146 -17.77 -10.11 -1.20
CA SER A 146 -18.18 -8.76 -1.59
C SER A 146 -18.36 -7.89 -0.34
N THR A 147 -17.82 -6.68 -0.39
CA THR A 147 -17.97 -5.66 0.66
C THR A 147 -18.94 -4.55 0.22
N GLU A 148 -19.28 -3.63 1.11
CA GLU A 148 -20.02 -2.41 0.76
C GLU A 148 -19.17 -1.42 -0.05
N PHE A 149 -17.84 -1.48 0.05
CA PHE A 149 -16.93 -0.61 -0.69
C PHE A 149 -16.81 -1.06 -2.14
N LYS A 150 -17.15 -0.17 -3.07
CA LYS A 150 -17.25 -0.47 -4.51
C LYS A 150 -16.47 0.57 -5.33
N PRO A 151 -15.14 0.42 -5.45
CA PRO A 151 -14.37 1.34 -6.27
C PRO A 151 -14.82 1.32 -7.73
N THR A 152 -14.80 2.48 -8.35
CA THR A 152 -15.20 2.69 -9.75
C THR A 152 -13.98 2.82 -10.67
N GLY A 153 -12.83 3.17 -10.09
CA GLY A 153 -11.59 3.57 -10.76
C GLY A 153 -11.42 5.08 -10.83
N ASP A 154 -12.26 5.83 -10.12
CA ASP A 154 -12.08 7.26 -9.86
C ASP A 154 -11.38 7.50 -8.52
N GLU A 155 -11.27 6.47 -7.70
CA GLU A 155 -10.57 6.44 -6.44
C GLU A 155 -9.19 5.81 -6.59
N GLN A 156 -8.18 6.36 -5.92
CA GLN A 156 -6.87 5.74 -5.80
C GLN A 156 -6.98 4.38 -5.11
N VAL A 157 -6.15 3.42 -5.53
CA VAL A 157 -6.08 2.09 -4.90
C VAL A 157 -4.67 1.81 -4.41
N ILE A 158 -4.57 1.31 -3.18
CA ILE A 158 -3.35 0.70 -2.64
C ILE A 158 -3.59 -0.81 -2.53
N THR A 159 -2.70 -1.59 -3.12
CA THR A 159 -2.62 -3.04 -2.97
C THR A 159 -1.57 -3.39 -1.92
N LEU A 160 -1.96 -4.08 -0.85
CA LEU A 160 -1.05 -4.71 0.10
C LEU A 160 -0.75 -6.12 -0.38
N SER A 161 0.53 -6.46 -0.52
CA SER A 161 0.98 -7.76 -1.04
C SER A 161 1.95 -8.43 -0.09
N THR A 162 1.69 -9.70 0.25
CA THR A 162 2.58 -10.55 1.05
C THR A 162 2.58 -11.98 0.54
N CYS A 163 3.52 -12.82 1.00
CA CYS A 163 3.52 -14.25 0.69
C CYS A 163 2.27 -14.92 1.27
N ALA A 164 1.63 -15.81 0.52
CA ALA A 164 0.50 -16.59 1.00
C ALA A 164 0.96 -17.93 1.59
N ASP A 165 0.36 -18.33 2.72
CA ASP A 165 0.62 -19.60 3.41
C ASP A 165 -0.10 -20.78 2.71
N SER A 166 0.04 -20.90 1.39
CA SER A 166 -0.69 -21.88 0.59
C SER A 166 0.13 -23.09 0.18
N GLY A 167 1.43 -23.10 0.51
CA GLY A 167 2.38 -24.12 0.01
C GLY A 167 2.67 -24.02 -1.50
N VAL A 168 2.05 -23.08 -2.21
CA VAL A 168 2.30 -22.83 -3.64
C VAL A 168 3.38 -21.76 -3.77
N ILE A 169 4.45 -22.10 -4.50
CA ILE A 169 5.55 -21.16 -4.78
C ILE A 169 4.99 -19.93 -5.53
N ASN A 170 5.49 -18.76 -5.19
CA ASN A 170 5.09 -17.48 -5.79
C ASN A 170 3.61 -17.07 -5.58
N ASN A 171 2.88 -17.76 -4.70
CA ASN A 171 1.55 -17.32 -4.32
C ASN A 171 1.63 -16.13 -3.34
N ARG A 172 0.77 -15.15 -3.55
CA ARG A 172 0.68 -13.92 -2.75
C ARG A 172 -0.72 -13.74 -2.19
N PHE A 173 -0.79 -13.26 -0.97
CA PHE A 173 -2.03 -12.76 -0.40
C PHE A 173 -2.14 -11.26 -0.67
N ILE A 174 -3.29 -10.85 -1.18
CA ILE A 174 -3.59 -9.49 -1.64
C ILE A 174 -4.72 -8.92 -0.80
N ALA A 175 -4.56 -7.66 -0.37
CA ALA A 175 -5.65 -6.84 0.14
C ALA A 175 -5.66 -5.51 -0.62
N ASN A 176 -6.74 -5.24 -1.35
CA ASN A 176 -6.91 -3.99 -2.09
C ASN A 176 -7.72 -2.99 -1.29
N CYS A 177 -7.21 -1.77 -1.21
CA CYS A 177 -7.72 -0.69 -0.39
C CYS A 177 -8.02 0.52 -1.28
N MET A 178 -9.27 1.03 -1.27
CA MET A 178 -9.66 2.24 -2.01
C MET A 178 -9.60 3.47 -1.13
N LEU A 179 -9.11 4.58 -1.65
CA LEU A 179 -9.13 5.88 -0.97
C LEU A 179 -10.57 6.33 -0.76
N ILE A 180 -10.93 6.70 0.47
CA ILE A 180 -12.27 7.18 0.83
C ILE A 180 -12.27 8.57 1.44
N ASP A 181 -11.15 9.02 2.01
CA ASP A 181 -11.05 10.35 2.64
C ASP A 181 -9.59 10.83 2.67
N THR A 182 -9.41 12.14 2.58
CA THR A 182 -8.12 12.80 2.72
C THR A 182 -8.27 14.03 3.61
N GLN A 183 -7.46 14.09 4.67
CA GLN A 183 -7.46 15.20 5.64
C GLN A 183 -6.09 15.88 5.62
N LEU A 184 -6.06 17.14 5.23
CA LEU A 184 -4.86 17.97 5.34
C LEU A 184 -4.51 18.19 6.81
N LYS A 185 -3.22 18.19 7.12
CA LYS A 185 -2.75 18.56 8.47
C LYS A 185 -2.89 20.06 8.67
N GLU A 186 -3.40 20.47 9.83
CA GLU A 186 -3.65 21.88 10.17
C GLU A 186 -2.40 22.76 10.08
N ASP A 187 -1.22 22.19 10.36
CA ASP A 187 0.09 22.88 10.32
C ASP A 187 0.79 22.82 8.96
N TYR A 188 0.16 22.23 7.94
CA TYR A 188 0.79 22.12 6.62
C TYR A 188 0.73 23.44 5.85
N VAL A 189 1.88 24.08 5.68
CA VAL A 189 2.06 25.21 4.76
C VAL A 189 2.69 24.68 3.48
N ALA A 190 1.94 24.73 2.37
CA ALA A 190 2.44 24.32 1.07
C ALA A 190 3.71 25.13 0.70
N PRO A 191 4.78 24.48 0.20
CA PRO A 191 5.96 25.21 -0.27
C PRO A 191 5.55 26.15 -1.42
N THR A 192 5.95 27.41 -1.32
CA THR A 192 5.72 28.39 -2.41
C THR A 192 6.38 27.86 -3.68
N PRO A 193 5.66 27.80 -4.82
CA PRO A 193 6.26 27.34 -6.07
C PRO A 193 7.47 28.20 -6.41
N THR A 194 8.65 27.60 -6.46
CA THR A 194 9.86 28.30 -6.94
C THR A 194 9.67 28.55 -8.43
N ALA A 195 9.63 29.82 -8.82
CA ALA A 195 9.56 30.20 -10.24
C ALA A 195 10.67 29.49 -11.00
N LYS A 196 10.31 28.70 -12.03
CA LYS A 196 11.28 28.10 -12.94
C LYS A 196 12.09 29.24 -13.53
N GLN A 197 13.38 29.28 -13.24
CA GLN A 197 14.30 30.14 -13.98
C GLN A 197 14.33 29.60 -15.40
N GLU A 198 13.67 30.31 -16.30
CA GLU A 198 13.85 30.12 -17.75
C GLU A 198 15.32 30.43 -18.08
N LYS A 199 16.00 29.44 -18.63
CA LYS A 199 17.27 29.63 -19.34
C LYS A 199 17.09 29.16 -20.77
#